data_6d14edeb90a3374070162165c12f4306
#
_entry.id   6d14edeb90a3374070162165c12f4306
#
_cell.length_a   1.000
_cell.length_b   1.000
_cell.length_c   1.000
_cell.angle_alpha   90.00
_cell.angle_beta   90.00
_cell.angle_gamma   90.00
#
_symmetry.space_group_name_H-M   'P 1'
#
loop_
_entity.id
_entity.type
_entity.pdbx_description
1 polymer ?
#
loop_
_entity_poly.entity_id
_entity_poly.type
_entity_poly.pdbx_seq_one_letter_code
_entity_poly.pdbx_strand_id
1 'polypeptide(L)'
;GQRLNTWLASQTPAGILFETDLRLRPNGDAGLLAVSVDSFRDYQLKNAWVWEHQALTRARFCAGDPAVGERFEAIRIEILRQQRDLSKLREEVIAMRRKMQDAHASNSTTGFDLKQDPGGIIDVEFIVQYLVLGHAHQYAELSGNLGNISLLRIAGELGLIDPQQGKAAGNAYREYR
;
A
#
# COMPACT_ATOMS: atom_id res chain seq x y z
N GLY A 1 -18.42 12.87 3.77
CA GLY A 1 -17.90 11.70 3.08
C GLY A 1 -18.63 11.41 1.77
N GLN A 2 -19.91 10.96 1.82
CA GLN A 2 -20.66 10.55 0.60
C GLN A 2 -20.74 11.68 -0.44
N ARG A 3 -21.11 12.89 -0.06
CA ARG A 3 -21.21 14.03 -1.01
C ARG A 3 -19.89 14.31 -1.72
N LEU A 4 -18.76 14.28 -0.98
CA LEU A 4 -17.45 14.47 -1.57
C LEU A 4 -17.14 13.38 -2.59
N ASN A 5 -17.35 12.10 -2.22
CA ASN A 5 -17.15 10.97 -3.11
C ASN A 5 -18.02 11.09 -4.38
N THR A 6 -19.29 11.45 -4.23
CA THR A 6 -20.19 11.69 -5.37
C THR A 6 -19.64 12.78 -6.29
N TRP A 7 -19.18 13.91 -5.74
CA TRP A 7 -18.62 15.01 -6.56
C TRP A 7 -17.36 14.58 -7.32
N LEU A 8 -16.46 13.83 -6.67
CA LEU A 8 -15.22 13.38 -7.31
C LEU A 8 -15.45 12.36 -8.43
N ALA A 9 -16.41 11.44 -8.22
CA ALA A 9 -16.68 10.34 -9.12
C ALA A 9 -17.83 10.60 -10.13
N SER A 10 -18.50 11.76 -10.05
CA SER A 10 -19.60 12.08 -10.97
C SER A 10 -19.09 12.41 -12.36
N GLN A 11 -19.83 11.90 -13.37
CA GLN A 11 -19.61 12.27 -14.77
C GLN A 11 -20.00 13.73 -15.00
N THR A 12 -19.06 14.50 -15.54
CA THR A 12 -19.27 15.88 -15.98
C THR A 12 -19.09 15.98 -17.50
N PRO A 13 -19.47 17.11 -18.15
CA PRO A 13 -19.15 17.31 -19.57
C PRO A 13 -17.66 17.23 -19.90
N ALA A 14 -16.77 17.47 -18.91
CA ALA A 14 -15.32 17.37 -19.05
C ALA A 14 -14.76 15.99 -18.63
N GLY A 15 -15.62 15.03 -18.28
CA GLY A 15 -15.24 13.71 -17.79
C GLY A 15 -15.42 13.55 -16.27
N ILE A 16 -14.86 12.48 -15.72
CA ILE A 16 -14.80 12.19 -14.28
C ILE A 16 -13.54 12.82 -13.72
N LEU A 17 -13.65 13.53 -12.58
CA LEU A 17 -12.49 14.16 -11.93
C LEU A 17 -11.50 13.13 -11.39
N PHE A 18 -12.00 12.16 -10.59
CA PHE A 18 -11.19 11.10 -10.00
C PHE A 18 -12.03 9.84 -9.82
N GLU A 19 -11.43 8.69 -10.10
CA GLU A 19 -11.93 7.42 -9.59
C GLU A 19 -11.58 7.30 -8.11
N THR A 20 -12.58 7.02 -7.27
CA THR A 20 -12.39 6.86 -5.83
C THR A 20 -12.53 5.40 -5.45
N ASP A 21 -11.54 4.86 -4.75
CA ASP A 21 -11.58 3.50 -4.18
C ASP A 21 -11.76 3.58 -2.66
N LEU A 22 -12.90 3.09 -2.19
CA LEU A 22 -13.25 3.09 -0.78
C LEU A 22 -13.09 1.71 -0.12
N ARG A 23 -12.56 0.71 -0.82
CA ARG A 23 -12.42 -0.67 -0.31
C ARG A 23 -11.40 -0.80 0.81
N LEU A 24 -10.44 0.10 0.90
CA LEU A 24 -9.36 0.08 1.91
C LEU A 24 -9.76 0.68 3.27
N ARG A 25 -11.04 0.93 3.51
CA ARG A 25 -11.55 1.35 4.82
C ARG A 25 -11.88 0.14 5.70
N PRO A 26 -11.97 0.31 7.03
CA PRO A 26 -12.37 -0.77 7.94
C PRO A 26 -13.67 -1.47 7.48
N ASN A 27 -13.62 -2.80 7.41
CA ASN A 27 -14.70 -3.66 6.91
C ASN A 27 -15.07 -3.46 5.42
N GLY A 28 -14.20 -2.84 4.63
CA GLY A 28 -14.41 -2.67 3.19
C GLY A 28 -15.77 -2.04 2.86
N ASP A 29 -16.44 -2.56 1.83
CA ASP A 29 -17.73 -2.01 1.37
C ASP A 29 -18.88 -2.16 2.37
N ALA A 30 -18.79 -3.11 3.30
CA ALA A 30 -19.77 -3.28 4.38
C ALA A 30 -19.56 -2.31 5.55
N GLY A 31 -18.42 -1.63 5.62
CA GLY A 31 -18.06 -0.73 6.70
C GLY A 31 -18.60 0.69 6.54
N LEU A 32 -18.54 1.45 7.65
CA LEU A 32 -18.88 2.86 7.63
C LEU A 32 -17.90 3.65 6.73
N LEU A 33 -18.41 4.64 6.02
CA LEU A 33 -17.58 5.49 5.16
C LEU A 33 -16.51 6.30 5.94
N ALA A 34 -16.81 6.62 7.18
CA ALA A 34 -15.89 7.28 8.11
C ALA A 34 -16.03 6.65 9.49
N VAL A 35 -14.93 6.46 10.16
CA VAL A 35 -14.85 5.93 11.52
C VAL A 35 -14.03 6.89 12.40
N SER A 36 -14.16 6.79 13.72
CA SER A 36 -13.28 7.53 14.63
C SER A 36 -11.84 7.02 14.51
N VAL A 37 -10.88 7.87 14.85
CA VAL A 37 -9.44 7.51 14.83
C VAL A 37 -9.17 6.32 15.76
N ASP A 38 -9.85 6.24 16.91
CA ASP A 38 -9.70 5.14 17.87
C ASP A 38 -10.27 3.83 17.30
N SER A 39 -11.46 3.89 16.67
CA SER A 39 -12.03 2.71 15.98
C SER A 39 -11.16 2.23 14.83
N PHE A 40 -10.54 3.15 14.09
CA PHE A 40 -9.57 2.82 13.04
C PHE A 40 -8.36 2.07 13.63
N ARG A 41 -7.76 2.60 14.70
CA ARG A 41 -6.63 1.96 15.39
C ARG A 41 -6.98 0.55 15.86
N ASP A 42 -8.10 0.41 16.55
CA ASP A 42 -8.58 -0.87 17.07
C ASP A 42 -8.81 -1.90 15.97
N TYR A 43 -9.40 -1.49 14.87
CA TYR A 43 -9.60 -2.34 13.70
C TYR A 43 -8.26 -2.80 13.11
N GLN A 44 -7.32 -1.89 12.89
CA GLN A 44 -6.02 -2.20 12.30
C GLN A 44 -5.21 -3.15 13.20
N LEU A 45 -5.31 -3.02 14.51
CA LEU A 45 -4.59 -3.90 15.45
C LEU A 45 -5.20 -5.30 15.60
N LYS A 46 -6.52 -5.43 15.47
CA LYS A 46 -7.24 -6.65 15.86
C LYS A 46 -7.87 -7.43 14.71
N ASN A 47 -8.26 -6.76 13.64
CA ASN A 47 -9.11 -7.33 12.60
C ASN A 47 -8.58 -7.18 11.17
N ALA A 48 -7.67 -6.25 10.92
CA ALA A 48 -7.19 -5.98 9.58
C ALA A 48 -6.31 -7.12 9.04
N TRP A 49 -6.43 -7.38 7.76
CA TRP A 49 -5.60 -8.32 7.03
C TRP A 49 -4.26 -7.71 6.64
N VAL A 50 -3.26 -8.53 6.37
CA VAL A 50 -1.92 -8.07 5.95
C VAL A 50 -1.99 -7.17 4.72
N TRP A 51 -2.86 -7.45 3.75
CA TRP A 51 -3.01 -6.61 2.56
C TRP A 51 -3.53 -5.19 2.88
N GLU A 52 -4.31 -5.02 3.96
CA GLU A 52 -4.70 -3.69 4.44
C GLU A 52 -3.51 -2.95 5.05
N HIS A 53 -2.65 -3.66 5.79
CA HIS A 53 -1.39 -3.11 6.27
C HIS A 53 -0.42 -2.78 5.13
N GLN A 54 -0.41 -3.55 4.03
CA GLN A 54 0.34 -3.20 2.82
C GLN A 54 -0.13 -1.83 2.28
N ALA A 55 -1.44 -1.58 2.25
CA ALA A 55 -1.97 -0.28 1.83
C ALA A 55 -1.53 0.88 2.74
N LEU A 56 -1.38 0.64 4.06
CA LEU A 56 -0.90 1.66 4.99
C LEU A 56 0.53 2.12 4.71
N THR A 57 1.35 1.33 4.03
CA THR A 57 2.70 1.76 3.64
C THR A 57 2.70 3.00 2.74
N ARG A 58 1.58 3.23 2.02
CA ARG A 58 1.37 4.34 1.08
C ARG A 58 0.33 5.35 1.56
N ALA A 59 -0.36 5.05 2.64
CA ALA A 59 -1.37 5.94 3.20
C ALA A 59 -0.71 7.17 3.84
N ARG A 60 -1.36 8.33 3.68
CA ARG A 60 -0.90 9.59 4.25
C ARG A 60 -2.06 10.53 4.50
N PHE A 61 -1.90 11.42 5.45
CA PHE A 61 -2.78 12.57 5.60
C PHE A 61 -2.67 13.51 4.39
N CYS A 62 -3.80 13.89 3.82
CA CYS A 62 -3.84 14.78 2.65
C CYS A 62 -4.53 16.10 2.93
N ALA A 63 -5.60 16.10 3.72
CA ALA A 63 -6.39 17.29 4.04
C ALA A 63 -7.28 17.03 5.26
N GLY A 64 -7.71 18.10 5.92
CA GLY A 64 -8.59 18.08 7.08
C GLY A 64 -7.95 18.70 8.32
N ASP A 65 -8.41 18.28 9.49
CA ASP A 65 -7.86 18.74 10.77
C ASP A 65 -6.46 18.14 10.98
N PRO A 66 -5.40 18.96 11.16
CA PRO A 66 -4.04 18.50 11.42
C PRO A 66 -3.93 17.56 12.62
N ALA A 67 -4.70 17.79 13.68
CA ALA A 67 -4.67 16.93 14.87
C ALA A 67 -5.15 15.49 14.56
N VAL A 68 -6.12 15.34 13.66
CA VAL A 68 -6.55 14.04 13.15
C VAL A 68 -5.44 13.42 12.30
N GLY A 69 -4.76 14.21 11.48
CA GLY A 69 -3.63 13.79 10.67
C GLY A 69 -2.47 13.27 11.51
N GLU A 70 -2.09 13.98 12.55
CA GLU A 70 -1.03 13.55 13.49
C GLU A 70 -1.37 12.24 14.19
N ARG A 71 -2.61 12.09 14.65
CA ARG A 71 -3.08 10.85 15.27
C ARG A 71 -3.10 9.68 14.28
N PHE A 72 -3.54 9.92 13.05
CA PHE A 72 -3.50 8.92 11.99
C PHE A 72 -2.07 8.45 11.71
N GLU A 73 -1.12 9.39 11.58
CA GLU A 73 0.28 9.06 11.29
C GLU A 73 0.93 8.28 12.44
N ALA A 74 0.63 8.63 13.68
CA ALA A 74 1.10 7.88 14.85
C ALA A 74 0.60 6.42 14.82
N ILE A 75 -0.67 6.21 14.50
CA ILE A 75 -1.27 4.87 14.36
C ILE A 75 -0.64 4.12 13.18
N ARG A 76 -0.47 4.78 12.05
CA ARG A 76 0.16 4.19 10.86
C ARG A 76 1.56 3.66 11.19
N ILE A 77 2.38 4.47 11.85
CA ILE A 77 3.73 4.07 12.29
C ILE A 77 3.66 2.91 13.29
N GLU A 78 2.76 2.94 14.26
CA GLU A 78 2.53 1.86 15.22
C GLU A 78 2.25 0.53 14.50
N ILE A 79 1.37 0.52 13.52
CA ILE A 79 1.01 -0.67 12.74
C ILE A 79 2.17 -1.17 11.87
N LEU A 80 2.84 -0.25 11.15
CA LEU A 80 3.94 -0.62 10.26
C LEU A 80 5.15 -1.18 11.04
N ARG A 81 5.37 -0.74 12.27
CA ARG A 81 6.48 -1.16 13.12
C ARG A 81 6.16 -2.33 14.05
N GLN A 82 5.03 -3.00 13.87
CA GLN A 82 4.77 -4.25 14.55
C GLN A 82 5.80 -5.32 14.16
N GLN A 83 6.35 -6.03 15.15
CA GLN A 83 7.17 -7.21 14.87
C GLN A 83 6.30 -8.32 14.26
N ARG A 84 6.75 -8.92 13.17
CA ARG A 84 6.03 -9.94 12.43
C ARG A 84 6.90 -11.17 12.19
N ASP A 85 6.26 -12.33 12.08
CA ASP A 85 6.90 -13.53 11.53
C ASP A 85 7.13 -13.34 10.03
N LEU A 86 8.39 -13.28 9.62
CA LEU A 86 8.78 -13.01 8.23
C LEU A 86 8.32 -14.10 7.27
N SER A 87 8.33 -15.37 7.70
CA SER A 87 7.91 -16.49 6.85
C SER A 87 6.41 -16.40 6.56
N LYS A 88 5.60 -16.21 7.61
CA LYS A 88 4.15 -16.03 7.49
C LYS A 88 3.80 -14.79 6.67
N LEU A 89 4.45 -13.66 6.95
CA LEU A 89 4.26 -12.42 6.18
C LEU A 89 4.54 -12.63 4.69
N ARG A 90 5.65 -13.31 4.35
CA ARG A 90 6.01 -13.61 2.97
C ARG A 90 4.94 -14.46 2.28
N GLU A 91 4.46 -15.51 2.95
CA GLU A 91 3.40 -16.37 2.41
C GLU A 91 2.13 -15.59 2.11
N GLU A 92 1.67 -14.73 3.04
CA GLU A 92 0.47 -13.91 2.88
C GLU A 92 0.60 -12.89 1.76
N VAL A 93 1.76 -12.22 1.65
CA VAL A 93 2.05 -11.25 0.59
C VAL A 93 2.08 -11.92 -0.79
N ILE A 94 2.73 -13.09 -0.90
CA ILE A 94 2.78 -13.87 -2.15
C ILE A 94 1.38 -14.38 -2.52
N ALA A 95 0.62 -14.90 -1.57
CA ALA A 95 -0.74 -15.39 -1.80
C ALA A 95 -1.65 -14.28 -2.33
N MET A 96 -1.58 -13.08 -1.74
CA MET A 96 -2.34 -11.93 -2.23
C MET A 96 -1.92 -11.54 -3.65
N ARG A 97 -0.62 -11.50 -3.93
CA ARG A 97 -0.13 -11.17 -5.27
C ARG A 97 -0.62 -12.18 -6.32
N ARG A 98 -0.56 -13.48 -6.03
CA ARG A 98 -1.08 -14.53 -6.91
C ARG A 98 -2.57 -14.37 -7.16
N LYS A 99 -3.36 -14.12 -6.10
CA LYS A 99 -4.80 -13.86 -6.22
C LYS A 99 -5.10 -12.69 -7.16
N MET A 100 -4.31 -11.62 -7.11
CA MET A 100 -4.45 -10.48 -8.02
C MET A 100 -4.07 -10.86 -9.46
N GLN A 101 -3.01 -11.63 -9.67
CA GLN A 101 -2.60 -12.11 -10.99
C GLN A 101 -3.66 -12.99 -11.62
N ASP A 102 -4.20 -13.96 -10.86
CA ASP A 102 -5.25 -14.87 -11.33
C ASP A 102 -6.52 -14.12 -11.73
N ALA A 103 -6.90 -13.11 -10.95
CA ALA A 103 -8.05 -12.25 -11.26
C ALA A 103 -7.84 -11.40 -12.52
N HIS A 104 -6.58 -11.04 -12.84
CA HIS A 104 -6.23 -10.25 -14.02
C HIS A 104 -6.05 -11.10 -15.27
N ALA A 105 -5.44 -12.28 -15.16
CA ALA A 105 -5.15 -13.18 -16.28
C ALA A 105 -6.38 -13.54 -17.13
N SER A 106 -7.58 -13.49 -16.52
CA SER A 106 -8.84 -13.75 -17.24
C SER A 106 -9.21 -12.63 -18.22
N ASN A 107 -8.57 -11.46 -18.18
CA ASN A 107 -8.96 -10.27 -18.93
C ASN A 107 -7.95 -9.84 -20.01
N SER A 108 -6.72 -10.40 -20.04
CA SER A 108 -5.69 -9.99 -21.00
C SER A 108 -5.44 -11.06 -22.07
N THR A 109 -5.67 -10.71 -23.32
CA THR A 109 -5.47 -11.63 -24.48
C THR A 109 -4.31 -11.21 -25.38
N THR A 110 -3.77 -10.00 -25.26
CA THR A 110 -2.69 -9.51 -26.14
C THR A 110 -1.79 -8.48 -25.44
N GLY A 111 -0.48 -8.73 -25.46
CA GLY A 111 0.54 -7.80 -24.98
C GLY A 111 0.91 -7.98 -23.50
N PHE A 112 1.98 -7.34 -23.07
CA PHE A 112 2.47 -7.30 -21.70
C PHE A 112 1.88 -6.09 -20.97
N ASP A 113 1.19 -6.33 -19.85
CA ASP A 113 0.69 -5.28 -18.97
C ASP A 113 1.77 -4.87 -17.97
N LEU A 114 2.39 -3.70 -18.21
CA LEU A 114 3.45 -3.14 -17.34
C LEU A 114 3.02 -2.99 -15.87
N LYS A 115 1.73 -2.89 -15.59
CA LYS A 115 1.22 -2.75 -14.22
C LYS A 115 0.99 -4.10 -13.56
N GLN A 116 0.32 -5.03 -14.25
CA GLN A 116 -0.24 -6.23 -13.64
C GLN A 116 0.57 -7.50 -13.85
N ASP A 117 1.27 -7.62 -14.99
CA ASP A 117 1.98 -8.85 -15.30
C ASP A 117 3.21 -9.08 -14.40
N PRO A 118 3.68 -10.32 -14.27
CA PRO A 118 4.87 -10.63 -13.49
C PRO A 118 6.08 -9.82 -13.93
N GLY A 119 6.75 -9.16 -12.97
CA GLY A 119 7.85 -8.24 -13.20
C GLY A 119 7.41 -6.79 -13.40
N GLY A 120 6.11 -6.50 -13.42
CA GLY A 120 5.57 -5.15 -13.58
C GLY A 120 5.58 -4.31 -12.30
N ILE A 121 4.91 -3.16 -12.37
CA ILE A 121 4.86 -2.14 -11.30
C ILE A 121 4.42 -2.73 -9.96
N ILE A 122 3.37 -3.54 -9.97
CA ILE A 122 2.79 -4.11 -8.74
C ILE A 122 3.78 -5.02 -8.02
N ASP A 123 4.63 -5.78 -8.73
CA ASP A 123 5.62 -6.63 -8.09
C ASP A 123 6.64 -5.80 -7.29
N VAL A 124 7.09 -4.69 -7.84
CA VAL A 124 7.98 -3.76 -7.12
C VAL A 124 7.28 -3.19 -5.87
N GLU A 125 6.01 -2.83 -6.00
CA GLU A 125 5.22 -2.32 -4.86
C GLU A 125 5.06 -3.37 -3.76
N PHE A 126 4.77 -4.62 -4.12
CA PHE A 126 4.64 -5.72 -3.16
C PHE A 126 5.97 -6.05 -2.44
N ILE A 127 7.09 -6.02 -3.17
CA ILE A 127 8.42 -6.18 -2.58
C ILE A 127 8.68 -5.08 -1.54
N VAL A 128 8.43 -3.82 -1.88
CA VAL A 128 8.63 -2.69 -0.96
C VAL A 128 7.72 -2.81 0.26
N GLN A 129 6.46 -3.15 0.07
CA GLN A 129 5.49 -3.34 1.15
C GLN A 129 5.93 -4.47 2.10
N TYR A 130 6.41 -5.59 1.56
CA TYR A 130 6.98 -6.68 2.35
C TYR A 130 8.19 -6.21 3.18
N LEU A 131 9.12 -5.48 2.56
CA LEU A 131 10.31 -4.96 3.26
C LEU A 131 9.93 -4.00 4.38
N VAL A 132 8.99 -3.10 4.16
CA VAL A 132 8.49 -2.18 5.19
C VAL A 132 7.85 -2.97 6.33
N LEU A 133 6.87 -3.82 6.05
CA LEU A 133 6.13 -4.56 7.08
C LEU A 133 7.01 -5.55 7.86
N GLY A 134 8.00 -6.12 7.19
CA GLY A 134 8.90 -7.10 7.81
C GLY A 134 9.99 -6.48 8.67
N HIS A 135 10.44 -5.27 8.34
CA HIS A 135 11.68 -4.74 8.92
C HIS A 135 11.55 -3.36 9.58
N ALA A 136 10.43 -2.63 9.42
CA ALA A 136 10.29 -1.30 10.03
C ALA A 136 10.32 -1.31 11.56
N HIS A 137 10.10 -2.46 12.21
CA HIS A 137 10.24 -2.59 13.66
C HIS A 137 11.70 -2.42 14.13
N GLN A 138 12.66 -2.80 13.29
CA GLN A 138 14.10 -2.62 13.54
C GLN A 138 14.65 -1.33 12.93
N TYR A 139 14.13 -0.95 11.75
CA TYR A 139 14.63 0.16 10.93
C TYR A 139 13.55 1.20 10.73
N ALA A 140 13.52 2.21 11.60
CA ALA A 140 12.47 3.23 11.65
C ALA A 140 12.33 4.02 10.34
N GLU A 141 13.42 4.20 9.60
CA GLU A 141 13.48 4.88 8.31
C GLU A 141 12.60 4.24 7.23
N LEU A 142 12.30 2.95 7.33
CA LEU A 142 11.37 2.25 6.43
C LEU A 142 9.92 2.65 6.66
N SER A 143 9.56 3.16 7.83
CA SER A 143 8.19 3.61 8.13
C SER A 143 7.89 5.03 7.66
N GLY A 144 8.88 5.75 7.15
CA GLY A 144 8.72 7.07 6.55
C GLY A 144 7.78 7.04 5.35
N ASN A 145 7.13 8.17 5.06
CA ASN A 145 6.25 8.32 3.90
C ASN A 145 7.07 8.59 2.62
N LEU A 146 7.87 7.61 2.22
CA LEU A 146 8.80 7.70 1.09
C LEU A 146 8.27 6.94 -0.14
N GLY A 147 8.77 7.30 -1.32
CA GLY A 147 8.48 6.57 -2.56
C GLY A 147 9.22 5.23 -2.63
N ASN A 148 8.71 4.30 -3.47
CA ASN A 148 9.24 2.95 -3.61
C ASN A 148 10.73 2.93 -3.97
N ILE A 149 11.20 3.83 -4.84
CA ILE A 149 12.62 3.94 -5.25
C ILE A 149 13.52 4.27 -4.04
N SER A 150 13.08 5.21 -3.19
CA SER A 150 13.81 5.57 -1.98
C SER A 150 13.84 4.43 -0.97
N LEU A 151 12.72 3.73 -0.78
CA LEU A 151 12.63 2.59 0.12
C LEU A 151 13.49 1.40 -0.34
N LEU A 152 13.55 1.13 -1.66
CA LEU A 152 14.47 0.11 -2.22
C LEU A 152 15.93 0.48 -1.98
N ARG A 153 16.30 1.76 -2.14
CA ARG A 153 17.66 2.23 -1.83
C ARG A 153 18.00 2.03 -0.36
N ILE A 154 17.13 2.48 0.54
CA ILE A 154 17.30 2.31 2.00
C ILE A 154 17.41 0.82 2.34
N ALA A 155 16.55 -0.04 1.80
CA ALA A 155 16.62 -1.48 2.04
C ALA A 155 17.95 -2.10 1.59
N GLY A 156 18.52 -1.63 0.47
CA GLY A 156 19.86 -2.03 0.02
C GLY A 156 20.96 -1.55 0.95
N GLU A 157 20.90 -0.31 1.43
CA GLU A 157 21.86 0.27 2.39
C GLU A 157 21.83 -0.45 3.75
N LEU A 158 20.66 -0.94 4.15
CA LEU A 158 20.46 -1.73 5.37
C LEU A 158 20.85 -3.22 5.20
N GLY A 159 21.22 -3.65 3.99
CA GLY A 159 21.55 -5.04 3.70
C GLY A 159 20.35 -6.01 3.70
N LEU A 160 19.13 -5.50 3.60
CA LEU A 160 17.90 -6.30 3.54
C LEU A 160 17.68 -6.93 2.15
N ILE A 161 18.22 -6.30 1.13
CA ILE A 161 18.28 -6.79 -0.25
C ILE A 161 19.66 -6.47 -0.83
N ASP A 162 20.03 -7.15 -1.91
CA ASP A 162 21.22 -6.78 -2.67
C ASP A 162 21.08 -5.35 -3.23
N PRO A 163 22.03 -4.43 -2.99
CA PRO A 163 21.92 -3.03 -3.41
C PRO A 163 21.80 -2.86 -4.93
N GLN A 164 22.42 -3.76 -5.72
CA GLN A 164 22.35 -3.70 -7.19
C GLN A 164 20.96 -4.13 -7.67
N GLN A 165 20.37 -5.16 -7.05
CA GLN A 165 18.99 -5.57 -7.33
C GLN A 165 18.00 -4.47 -6.94
N GLY A 166 18.18 -3.84 -5.77
CA GLY A 166 17.36 -2.70 -5.34
C GLY A 166 17.41 -1.54 -6.33
N LYS A 167 18.62 -1.21 -6.83
CA LYS A 167 18.80 -0.18 -7.86
C LYS A 167 18.15 -0.56 -9.18
N ALA A 168 18.31 -1.81 -9.62
CA ALA A 168 17.73 -2.30 -10.87
C ALA A 168 16.19 -2.26 -10.82
N ALA A 169 15.58 -2.74 -9.73
CA ALA A 169 14.14 -2.68 -9.52
C ALA A 169 13.62 -1.22 -9.48
N GLY A 170 14.36 -0.32 -8.81
CA GLY A 170 14.03 1.11 -8.77
C GLY A 170 14.09 1.78 -10.14
N ASN A 171 15.04 1.42 -10.98
CA ASN A 171 15.16 1.93 -12.35
C ASN A 171 14.00 1.39 -13.21
N ALA A 172 13.73 0.09 -13.19
CA ALA A 172 12.59 -0.49 -13.90
C ALA A 172 11.27 0.17 -13.48
N TYR A 173 11.06 0.36 -12.18
CA TYR A 173 9.87 1.06 -11.67
C TYR A 173 9.74 2.50 -12.19
N ARG A 174 10.86 3.19 -12.40
CA ARG A 174 10.88 4.55 -13.00
C ARG A 174 10.51 4.52 -14.48
N GLU A 175 11.02 3.54 -15.22
CA GLU A 175 10.77 3.38 -16.66
C GLU A 175 9.29 3.01 -16.94
N TYR A 176 8.65 2.24 -16.02
CA TYR A 176 7.27 1.78 -16.18
C TYR A 176 6.21 2.85 -15.83
N ARG A 177 6.58 3.97 -15.25
CA ARG A 177 5.68 5.07 -14.83
C ARG A 177 5.70 6.23 -15.80
#